data_d221e8844d5c32accae54d7f247b4037
#
_entry.id   d221e8844d5c32accae54d7f247b4037
#
_cell.length_a   1.000
_cell.length_b   1.000
_cell.length_c   1.000
_cell.angle_alpha   90.00
_cell.angle_beta   90.00
_cell.angle_gamma   90.00
#
_symmetry.space_group_name_H-M   'P 1'
#
loop_
_entity.id
_entity.type
_entity.pdbx_description
1 polymer ?
#
loop_
_entity_poly.entity_id
_entity_poly.type
_entity_poly.pdbx_seq_one_letter_code
_entity_poly.pdbx_strand_id
1 'polypeptide(L)'
;MSYNFKSKKIIISAGATGIGWATAKECLEKGAKVFLCDIDQKSINKLKKHPLNNKRLFSFHCDASNENDVINFFKEIKKKTQKIDALINNVGVAGPTGTMEKLKTKDWEQTLKINVISHFIFSKLAIPMLKKNKGGSVVNLSSTAGIFGFPLRSPYSASKWAVVGMTKTLAMELGKFKIRVNAICPGTVKGDRMGRVIRDKAKFLKISKKAVESE
;
A
#
# COMPACT_ATOMS: atom_id res chain seq x y z
N MET A 1 18.81 -18.12 -3.35
CA MET A 1 18.84 -17.35 -4.62
C MET A 1 18.82 -15.87 -4.31
N SER A 2 19.84 -15.12 -4.75
CA SER A 2 19.85 -13.66 -4.59
C SER A 2 19.10 -13.04 -5.77
N TYR A 3 17.93 -12.45 -5.52
CA TYR A 3 17.19 -11.71 -6.54
C TYR A 3 17.94 -10.43 -6.89
N ASN A 4 18.14 -10.19 -8.18
CA ASN A 4 18.78 -8.97 -8.69
C ASN A 4 17.69 -8.09 -9.34
N PHE A 5 17.55 -6.86 -8.84
CA PHE A 5 16.61 -5.87 -9.36
C PHE A 5 17.31 -4.74 -10.13
N LYS A 6 18.53 -4.94 -10.55
CA LYS A 6 19.27 -3.97 -11.37
C LYS A 6 18.42 -3.57 -12.58
N SER A 7 18.32 -2.28 -12.83
CA SER A 7 17.48 -1.67 -13.88
C SER A 7 15.97 -1.79 -13.71
N LYS A 8 15.45 -2.50 -12.68
CA LYS A 8 14.01 -2.57 -12.41
C LYS A 8 13.50 -1.25 -11.86
N LYS A 9 12.31 -0.85 -12.29
CA LYS A 9 11.62 0.39 -11.92
C LYS A 9 10.35 0.03 -11.17
N ILE A 10 10.27 0.43 -9.92
CA ILE A 10 9.23 0.00 -8.99
C ILE A 10 8.54 1.24 -8.43
N ILE A 11 7.20 1.25 -8.47
CA ILE A 11 6.36 2.26 -7.82
C ILE A 11 5.84 1.68 -6.51
N ILE A 12 5.91 2.45 -5.42
CA ILE A 12 5.42 2.06 -4.09
C ILE A 12 4.57 3.19 -3.52
N SER A 13 3.30 2.93 -3.23
CA SER A 13 2.43 3.87 -2.54
C SER A 13 2.57 3.74 -1.01
N ALA A 14 2.48 4.85 -0.25
CA ALA A 14 2.76 4.92 1.18
C ALA A 14 4.12 4.28 1.53
N GLY A 15 5.15 4.70 0.78
CA GLY A 15 6.46 4.06 0.76
C GLY A 15 7.49 4.64 1.73
N ALA A 16 7.16 5.68 2.52
CA ALA A 16 8.14 6.38 3.32
C ALA A 16 8.35 5.80 4.72
N THR A 17 7.45 4.92 5.17
CA THR A 17 7.50 4.30 6.52
C THR A 17 7.05 2.85 6.48
N GLY A 18 7.23 2.15 7.61
CA GLY A 18 6.71 0.79 7.85
C GLY A 18 7.05 -0.21 6.75
N ILE A 19 6.08 -1.03 6.35
CA ILE A 19 6.22 -2.07 5.32
C ILE A 19 6.66 -1.46 3.98
N GLY A 20 6.08 -0.31 3.61
CA GLY A 20 6.41 0.36 2.37
C GLY A 20 7.89 0.76 2.28
N TRP A 21 8.42 1.37 3.34
CA TRP A 21 9.84 1.74 3.39
C TRP A 21 10.77 0.53 3.46
N ALA A 22 10.43 -0.50 4.26
CA ALA A 22 11.21 -1.73 4.31
C ALA A 22 11.31 -2.38 2.91
N THR A 23 10.19 -2.42 2.18
CA THR A 23 10.14 -2.91 0.80
C THR A 23 10.96 -2.04 -0.15
N ALA A 24 10.84 -0.71 -0.03
CA ALA A 24 11.61 0.23 -0.85
C ALA A 24 13.12 0.05 -0.64
N LYS A 25 13.55 -0.08 0.63
CA LYS A 25 14.94 -0.29 1.00
C LYS A 25 15.50 -1.57 0.40
N GLU A 26 14.79 -2.69 0.55
CA GLU A 26 15.19 -3.98 -0.03
C GLU A 26 15.31 -3.90 -1.57
N CYS A 27 14.35 -3.25 -2.23
CA CYS A 27 14.42 -3.05 -3.68
C CYS A 27 15.64 -2.20 -4.09
N LEU A 28 15.95 -1.15 -3.35
CA LEU A 28 17.11 -0.28 -3.61
C LEU A 28 18.43 -1.01 -3.40
N GLU A 29 18.55 -1.81 -2.33
CA GLU A 29 19.74 -2.64 -2.04
C GLU A 29 20.00 -3.64 -3.15
N LYS A 30 18.93 -4.20 -3.74
CA LYS A 30 19.02 -5.11 -4.91
C LYS A 30 19.17 -4.39 -6.26
N GLY A 31 19.37 -3.09 -6.28
CA GLY A 31 19.70 -2.33 -7.48
C GLY A 31 18.54 -1.67 -8.21
N ALA A 32 17.30 -1.78 -7.69
CA ALA A 32 16.15 -1.14 -8.32
C ALA A 32 16.20 0.39 -8.30
N LYS A 33 15.46 1.00 -9.24
CA LYS A 33 15.03 2.39 -9.18
C LYS A 33 13.62 2.41 -8.57
N VAL A 34 13.46 3.12 -7.46
CA VAL A 34 12.21 3.19 -6.70
C VAL A 34 11.59 4.58 -6.78
N PHE A 35 10.34 4.64 -7.16
CA PHE A 35 9.47 5.81 -7.10
C PHE A 35 8.45 5.58 -5.99
N LEU A 36 8.50 6.35 -4.93
CA LEU A 36 7.55 6.22 -3.83
C LEU A 36 6.86 7.53 -3.52
N CYS A 37 5.67 7.42 -2.96
CA CYS A 37 4.97 8.56 -2.39
C CYS A 37 4.46 8.24 -0.98
N ASP A 38 4.21 9.27 -0.21
CA ASP A 38 3.60 9.20 1.10
C ASP A 38 2.89 10.51 1.43
N ILE A 39 1.88 10.45 2.30
CA ILE A 39 1.20 11.64 2.82
C ILE A 39 2.02 12.31 3.95
N ASP A 40 2.95 11.57 4.60
CA ASP A 40 3.79 12.11 5.64
C ASP A 40 4.97 12.93 5.07
N GLN A 41 4.75 14.24 5.01
CA GLN A 41 5.74 15.19 4.51
C GLN A 41 7.07 15.14 5.31
N LYS A 42 7.02 14.84 6.61
CA LYS A 42 8.24 14.74 7.44
C LYS A 42 9.11 13.56 7.01
N SER A 43 8.49 12.41 6.78
CA SER A 43 9.19 11.22 6.27
C SER A 43 9.71 11.43 4.85
N ILE A 44 8.94 12.06 3.97
CA ILE A 44 9.41 12.45 2.63
C ILE A 44 10.64 13.36 2.70
N ASN A 45 10.62 14.37 3.59
CA ASN A 45 11.77 15.27 3.77
C ASN A 45 13.03 14.55 4.26
N LYS A 46 12.90 13.53 5.13
CA LYS A 46 14.02 12.67 5.52
C LYS A 46 14.59 11.90 4.32
N LEU A 47 13.71 11.35 3.46
CA LEU A 47 14.14 10.61 2.27
C LEU A 47 14.82 11.49 1.22
N LYS A 48 14.53 12.77 1.16
CA LYS A 48 15.26 13.72 0.31
C LYS A 48 16.74 13.84 0.68
N LYS A 49 17.10 13.52 1.93
CA LYS A 49 18.49 13.50 2.43
C LYS A 49 19.16 12.13 2.27
N HIS A 50 18.43 11.12 1.77
CA HIS A 50 18.98 9.76 1.61
C HIS A 50 20.05 9.74 0.50
N PRO A 51 21.19 9.01 0.66
CA PRO A 51 22.29 8.97 -0.29
C PRO A 51 21.90 8.55 -1.72
N LEU A 52 20.81 7.79 -1.86
CA LEU A 52 20.29 7.35 -3.16
C LEU A 52 19.24 8.29 -3.75
N ASN A 53 18.89 9.40 -3.06
CA ASN A 53 17.92 10.35 -3.57
C ASN A 53 18.38 10.92 -4.94
N ASN A 54 17.42 11.10 -5.84
CA ASN A 54 17.62 11.55 -7.22
C ASN A 54 18.54 10.66 -8.11
N LYS A 55 19.07 9.59 -7.56
CA LYS A 55 19.84 8.57 -8.31
C LYS A 55 18.95 7.36 -8.62
N ARG A 56 18.55 6.64 -7.58
CA ARG A 56 17.67 5.46 -7.66
C ARG A 56 16.43 5.55 -6.78
N LEU A 57 16.38 6.45 -5.81
CA LEU A 57 15.23 6.76 -4.98
C LEU A 57 14.62 8.10 -5.41
N PHE A 58 13.31 8.10 -5.67
CA PHE A 58 12.53 9.30 -5.98
C PHE A 58 11.30 9.31 -5.07
N SER A 59 11.26 10.26 -4.14
CA SER A 59 10.21 10.36 -3.13
C SER A 59 9.38 11.63 -3.31
N PHE A 60 8.04 11.48 -3.22
CA PHE A 60 7.07 12.54 -3.48
C PHE A 60 6.04 12.61 -2.35
N HIS A 61 5.61 13.81 -2.01
CA HIS A 61 4.43 13.98 -1.18
C HIS A 61 3.19 13.75 -2.04
N CYS A 62 2.23 12.94 -1.55
CA CYS A 62 1.01 12.62 -2.27
C CYS A 62 0.00 11.98 -1.31
N ASP A 63 -1.21 12.51 -1.27
CA ASP A 63 -2.35 11.82 -0.68
C ASP A 63 -2.87 10.78 -1.70
N ALA A 64 -2.64 9.52 -1.43
CA ALA A 64 -3.07 8.43 -2.30
C ALA A 64 -4.59 8.28 -2.42
N SER A 65 -5.37 8.91 -1.54
CA SER A 65 -6.85 8.95 -1.61
C SER A 65 -7.38 10.11 -2.46
N ASN A 66 -6.49 11.00 -2.91
CA ASN A 66 -6.80 12.10 -3.81
C ASN A 66 -6.32 11.76 -5.24
N GLU A 67 -7.27 11.60 -6.17
CA GLU A 67 -6.93 11.20 -7.55
C GLU A 67 -6.02 12.22 -8.26
N ASN A 68 -6.20 13.52 -8.03
CA ASN A 68 -5.37 14.56 -8.65
C ASN A 68 -3.92 14.50 -8.15
N ASP A 69 -3.71 14.24 -6.86
CA ASP A 69 -2.37 14.05 -6.29
C ASP A 69 -1.68 12.85 -6.93
N VAL A 70 -2.40 11.75 -7.07
CA VAL A 70 -1.86 10.54 -7.70
C VAL A 70 -1.56 10.76 -9.18
N ILE A 71 -2.43 11.47 -9.91
CA ILE A 71 -2.18 11.86 -11.32
C ILE A 71 -0.90 12.69 -11.41
N ASN A 72 -0.70 13.67 -10.53
CA ASN A 72 0.50 14.51 -10.50
C ASN A 72 1.75 13.68 -10.17
N PHE A 73 1.67 12.77 -9.21
CA PHE A 73 2.74 11.83 -8.92
C PHE A 73 3.15 11.01 -10.16
N PHE A 74 2.18 10.47 -10.89
CA PHE A 74 2.46 9.73 -12.12
C PHE A 74 2.98 10.62 -13.26
N LYS A 75 2.59 11.89 -13.34
CA LYS A 75 3.18 12.86 -14.28
C LYS A 75 4.68 13.03 -14.00
N GLU A 76 5.08 13.18 -12.74
CA GLU A 76 6.50 13.29 -12.36
C GLU A 76 7.30 12.02 -12.67
N ILE A 77 6.71 10.84 -12.48
CA ILE A 77 7.34 9.57 -12.88
C ILE A 77 7.53 9.52 -14.40
N LYS A 78 6.51 9.90 -15.18
CA LYS A 78 6.55 9.86 -16.65
C LYS A 78 7.63 10.76 -17.24
N LYS A 79 8.04 11.84 -16.57
CA LYS A 79 9.22 12.64 -16.96
C LYS A 79 10.53 11.85 -16.88
N LYS A 80 10.58 10.80 -16.06
CA LYS A 80 11.78 9.97 -15.80
C LYS A 80 11.73 8.61 -16.49
N THR A 81 10.54 8.07 -16.72
CA THR A 81 10.35 6.77 -17.40
C THR A 81 8.93 6.58 -17.89
N GLN A 82 8.80 5.97 -19.06
CA GLN A 82 7.50 5.57 -19.64
C GLN A 82 7.12 4.12 -19.33
N LYS A 83 8.01 3.36 -18.69
CA LYS A 83 7.87 1.93 -18.39
C LYS A 83 8.21 1.66 -16.94
N ILE A 84 7.47 0.74 -16.31
CA ILE A 84 7.76 0.23 -14.96
C ILE A 84 7.70 -1.29 -14.95
N ASP A 85 8.40 -1.92 -14.02
CA ASP A 85 8.43 -3.37 -13.83
C ASP A 85 7.46 -3.82 -12.74
N ALA A 86 7.21 -2.98 -11.74
CA ALA A 86 6.26 -3.32 -10.68
C ALA A 86 5.55 -2.10 -10.09
N LEU A 87 4.32 -2.37 -9.61
CA LEU A 87 3.55 -1.51 -8.72
C LEU A 87 3.33 -2.24 -7.40
N ILE A 88 3.59 -1.57 -6.27
CA ILE A 88 3.28 -2.05 -4.92
C ILE A 88 2.27 -1.09 -4.30
N ASN A 89 1.02 -1.53 -4.24
CA ASN A 89 -0.07 -0.84 -3.58
C ASN A 89 -0.02 -1.16 -2.07
N ASN A 90 0.61 -0.28 -1.28
CA ASN A 90 0.81 -0.48 0.15
C ASN A 90 -0.02 0.47 1.02
N VAL A 91 -0.72 1.42 0.43
CA VAL A 91 -1.61 2.34 1.17
C VAL A 91 -2.63 1.59 1.99
N GLY A 92 -2.85 2.07 3.21
CA GLY A 92 -3.95 1.57 4.01
C GLY A 92 -3.97 2.14 5.43
N VAL A 93 -5.17 2.31 5.94
CA VAL A 93 -5.45 2.71 7.32
C VAL A 93 -6.18 1.60 8.05
N ALA A 94 -6.07 1.63 9.38
CA ALA A 94 -6.75 0.64 10.21
C ALA A 94 -8.28 0.82 10.25
N GLY A 95 -8.77 2.01 9.95
CA GLY A 95 -10.17 2.35 10.17
C GLY A 95 -10.56 2.40 11.66
N PRO A 96 -11.81 2.67 11.99
CA PRO A 96 -12.33 2.71 13.36
C PRO A 96 -12.41 1.32 14.00
N THR A 97 -12.48 1.29 15.32
CA THR A 97 -12.74 0.11 16.12
C THR A 97 -14.11 0.25 16.79
N GLY A 98 -15.00 -0.72 16.61
CA GLY A 98 -16.33 -0.73 17.20
C GLY A 98 -17.24 -1.78 16.60
N THR A 99 -18.37 -2.03 17.26
CA THR A 99 -19.45 -2.84 16.72
C THR A 99 -20.14 -2.12 15.56
N MET A 100 -20.67 -2.87 14.60
CA MET A 100 -21.20 -2.36 13.33
C MET A 100 -22.20 -1.21 13.53
N GLU A 101 -23.12 -1.37 14.44
CA GLU A 101 -24.21 -0.40 14.72
C GLU A 101 -23.73 0.92 15.37
N LYS A 102 -22.47 0.94 15.88
CA LYS A 102 -21.87 2.14 16.49
C LYS A 102 -20.92 2.89 15.57
N LEU A 103 -20.63 2.32 14.40
CA LEU A 103 -19.70 2.96 13.45
C LEU A 103 -20.44 4.02 12.62
N LYS A 104 -19.74 5.12 12.34
CA LYS A 104 -20.27 6.19 11.47
C LYS A 104 -20.04 5.83 10.01
N THR A 105 -21.05 6.07 9.17
CA THR A 105 -20.96 5.89 7.70
C THR A 105 -19.74 6.59 7.11
N LYS A 106 -19.46 7.82 7.53
CA LYS A 106 -18.29 8.60 7.11
C LYS A 106 -16.96 7.87 7.35
N ASP A 107 -16.82 7.17 8.47
CA ASP A 107 -15.60 6.43 8.80
C ASP A 107 -15.47 5.16 7.93
N TRP A 108 -16.60 4.56 7.56
CA TRP A 108 -16.69 3.47 6.60
C TRP A 108 -16.21 3.92 5.22
N GLU A 109 -16.82 4.97 4.70
CA GLU A 109 -16.48 5.55 3.39
C GLU A 109 -15.02 5.95 3.30
N GLN A 110 -14.50 6.63 4.34
CA GLN A 110 -13.10 7.04 4.40
C GLN A 110 -12.16 5.84 4.40
N THR A 111 -12.51 4.77 5.12
CA THR A 111 -11.70 3.54 5.16
C THR A 111 -11.66 2.87 3.78
N LEU A 112 -12.79 2.76 3.10
CA LEU A 112 -12.87 2.22 1.74
C LEU A 112 -12.13 3.12 0.74
N LYS A 113 -12.30 4.43 0.83
CA LYS A 113 -11.61 5.40 -0.02
C LYS A 113 -10.10 5.22 0.05
N ILE A 114 -9.55 5.16 1.28
CA ILE A 114 -8.10 5.02 1.46
C ILE A 114 -7.61 3.62 1.10
N ASN A 115 -8.30 2.55 1.50
CA ASN A 115 -7.79 1.19 1.38
C ASN A 115 -8.07 0.53 0.02
N VAL A 116 -9.11 0.97 -0.70
CA VAL A 116 -9.58 0.35 -1.95
C VAL A 116 -9.43 1.29 -3.14
N ILE A 117 -10.04 2.47 -3.06
CA ILE A 117 -10.05 3.41 -4.18
C ILE A 117 -8.62 3.88 -4.51
N SER A 118 -7.76 4.08 -3.51
CA SER A 118 -6.35 4.39 -3.77
C SER A 118 -5.66 3.30 -4.60
N HIS A 119 -5.85 2.02 -4.26
CA HIS A 119 -5.27 0.89 -5.01
C HIS A 119 -5.79 0.85 -6.46
N PHE A 120 -7.09 1.16 -6.65
CA PHE A 120 -7.66 1.29 -7.98
C PHE A 120 -6.99 2.42 -8.77
N ILE A 121 -6.87 3.63 -8.22
CA ILE A 121 -6.30 4.80 -8.91
C ILE A 121 -4.85 4.51 -9.33
N PHE A 122 -4.02 3.99 -8.40
CA PHE A 122 -2.64 3.62 -8.71
C PHE A 122 -2.56 2.55 -9.80
N SER A 123 -3.40 1.51 -9.74
CA SER A 123 -3.43 0.45 -10.74
C SER A 123 -3.86 0.98 -12.10
N LYS A 124 -4.92 1.80 -12.16
CA LYS A 124 -5.40 2.47 -13.37
C LYS A 124 -4.28 3.21 -14.11
N LEU A 125 -3.44 3.94 -13.38
CA LEU A 125 -2.36 4.76 -13.95
C LEU A 125 -1.09 3.95 -14.24
N ALA A 126 -0.82 2.88 -13.50
CA ALA A 126 0.36 2.03 -13.66
C ALA A 126 0.23 0.99 -14.78
N ILE A 127 -0.97 0.43 -14.99
CA ILE A 127 -1.22 -0.63 -15.98
C ILE A 127 -0.73 -0.24 -17.40
N PRO A 128 -0.97 0.95 -17.93
CA PRO A 128 -0.43 1.34 -19.25
C PRO A 128 1.10 1.32 -19.29
N MET A 129 1.78 1.66 -18.19
CA MET A 129 3.24 1.65 -18.11
C MET A 129 3.81 0.23 -18.02
N LEU A 130 3.10 -0.68 -17.33
CA LEU A 130 3.40 -2.12 -17.28
C LEU A 130 3.21 -2.77 -18.67
N LYS A 131 2.13 -2.44 -19.38
CA LYS A 131 1.89 -2.92 -20.75
C LYS A 131 2.98 -2.46 -21.71
N LYS A 132 3.42 -1.18 -21.63
CA LYS A 132 4.55 -0.66 -22.40
C LYS A 132 5.87 -1.40 -22.07
N ASN A 133 6.00 -1.95 -20.87
CA ASN A 133 7.14 -2.76 -20.43
C ASN A 133 7.05 -4.21 -20.96
N LYS A 134 5.97 -4.59 -21.63
CA LYS A 134 5.67 -5.96 -22.12
C LYS A 134 5.57 -6.99 -20.99
N GLY A 135 5.10 -6.58 -19.83
CA GLY A 135 4.92 -7.40 -18.65
C GLY A 135 5.34 -6.71 -17.35
N GLY A 136 5.14 -7.40 -16.22
CA GLY A 136 5.49 -6.89 -14.91
C GLY A 136 4.70 -7.50 -13.77
N SER A 137 4.65 -6.80 -12.63
CA SER A 137 3.96 -7.30 -11.45
C SER A 137 3.20 -6.18 -10.73
N VAL A 138 2.00 -6.50 -10.26
CA VAL A 138 1.26 -5.68 -9.28
C VAL A 138 1.18 -6.48 -7.98
N VAL A 139 1.54 -5.84 -6.87
CA VAL A 139 1.43 -6.41 -5.53
C VAL A 139 0.51 -5.52 -4.70
N ASN A 140 -0.58 -6.07 -4.23
CA ASN A 140 -1.56 -5.38 -3.41
C ASN A 140 -1.41 -5.81 -1.94
N LEU A 141 -1.20 -4.87 -1.03
CA LEU A 141 -1.14 -5.16 0.41
C LEU A 141 -2.55 -5.26 0.98
N SER A 142 -3.03 -6.50 1.14
CA SER A 142 -4.24 -6.81 1.89
C SER A 142 -3.91 -7.01 3.39
N SER A 143 -4.44 -8.03 4.01
CA SER A 143 -4.28 -8.42 5.41
C SER A 143 -4.86 -9.80 5.60
N THR A 144 -4.53 -10.50 6.69
CA THR A 144 -5.31 -11.66 7.16
C THR A 144 -6.80 -11.32 7.35
N ALA A 145 -7.12 -10.06 7.69
CA ALA A 145 -8.50 -9.56 7.73
C ALA A 145 -9.19 -9.51 6.35
N GLY A 146 -8.49 -9.74 5.26
CA GLY A 146 -9.04 -9.88 3.91
C GLY A 146 -9.29 -11.34 3.49
N ILE A 147 -9.05 -12.29 4.38
CA ILE A 147 -9.31 -13.73 4.17
C ILE A 147 -10.02 -14.37 5.37
N PHE A 148 -10.04 -13.71 6.52
CA PHE A 148 -10.77 -14.12 7.73
C PHE A 148 -11.66 -13.00 8.24
N GLY A 149 -12.68 -13.35 9.03
CA GLY A 149 -13.46 -12.39 9.80
C GLY A 149 -12.59 -11.68 10.85
N PHE A 150 -12.87 -10.40 11.11
CA PHE A 150 -12.09 -9.61 12.06
C PHE A 150 -13.03 -8.76 12.94
N PRO A 151 -13.41 -9.22 14.13
CA PRO A 151 -14.36 -8.55 15.00
C PRO A 151 -13.97 -7.10 15.30
N LEU A 152 -14.94 -6.22 15.44
CA LEU A 152 -14.79 -4.79 15.72
C LEU A 152 -14.08 -3.97 14.63
N ARG A 153 -13.83 -4.57 13.49
CA ARG A 153 -13.02 -3.98 12.41
C ARG A 153 -13.70 -4.13 11.04
N SER A 154 -15.02 -4.10 11.02
CA SER A 154 -15.81 -4.38 9.81
C SER A 154 -15.41 -3.53 8.58
N PRO A 155 -15.18 -2.19 8.64
CA PRO A 155 -14.78 -1.44 7.45
C PRO A 155 -13.38 -1.81 6.97
N TYR A 156 -12.46 -2.08 7.91
CA TYR A 156 -11.13 -2.55 7.56
C TYR A 156 -11.18 -3.93 6.88
N SER A 157 -11.88 -4.90 7.49
CA SER A 157 -12.02 -6.24 6.92
C SER A 157 -12.65 -6.19 5.53
N ALA A 158 -13.80 -5.51 5.38
CA ALA A 158 -14.46 -5.32 4.10
C ALA A 158 -13.53 -4.73 3.03
N SER A 159 -12.76 -3.68 3.40
CA SER A 159 -11.78 -3.08 2.50
C SER A 159 -10.69 -4.07 2.05
N LYS A 160 -10.22 -4.94 2.96
CA LYS A 160 -9.16 -5.90 2.66
C LYS A 160 -9.64 -7.10 1.85
N TRP A 161 -10.91 -7.52 2.03
CA TRP A 161 -11.58 -8.46 1.13
C TRP A 161 -11.75 -7.87 -0.27
N ALA A 162 -12.16 -6.61 -0.39
CA ALA A 162 -12.26 -5.92 -1.68
C ALA A 162 -10.92 -5.89 -2.42
N VAL A 163 -9.80 -5.65 -1.72
CA VAL A 163 -8.44 -5.71 -2.31
C VAL A 163 -8.13 -7.11 -2.85
N VAL A 164 -8.52 -8.19 -2.15
CA VAL A 164 -8.32 -9.56 -2.64
C VAL A 164 -9.17 -9.83 -3.88
N GLY A 165 -10.45 -9.42 -3.87
CA GLY A 165 -11.34 -9.54 -5.02
C GLY A 165 -10.80 -8.81 -6.27
N MET A 166 -10.41 -7.54 -6.09
CA MET A 166 -9.79 -6.74 -7.15
C MET A 166 -8.50 -7.39 -7.67
N THR A 167 -7.69 -7.97 -6.80
CA THR A 167 -6.45 -8.65 -7.18
C THR A 167 -6.71 -9.84 -8.10
N LYS A 168 -7.68 -10.69 -7.75
CA LYS A 168 -8.06 -11.86 -8.56
C LYS A 168 -8.57 -11.45 -9.94
N THR A 169 -9.45 -10.44 -9.99
CA THR A 169 -10.01 -9.90 -11.24
C THR A 169 -8.90 -9.35 -12.15
N LEU A 170 -8.03 -8.49 -11.60
CA LEU A 170 -6.93 -7.92 -12.37
C LEU A 170 -5.92 -8.98 -12.83
N ALA A 171 -5.69 -10.05 -12.07
CA ALA A 171 -4.84 -11.15 -12.50
C ALA A 171 -5.35 -11.82 -13.78
N MET A 172 -6.67 -12.04 -13.86
CA MET A 172 -7.31 -12.61 -15.06
C MET A 172 -7.24 -11.63 -16.25
N GLU A 173 -7.59 -10.35 -16.04
CA GLU A 173 -7.60 -9.33 -17.11
C GLU A 173 -6.21 -9.06 -17.69
N LEU A 174 -5.16 -9.10 -16.84
CA LEU A 174 -3.82 -8.65 -17.19
C LEU A 174 -2.88 -9.81 -17.58
N GLY A 175 -3.27 -11.06 -17.34
CA GLY A 175 -2.46 -12.23 -17.68
C GLY A 175 -2.00 -12.27 -19.15
N LYS A 176 -2.89 -11.94 -20.09
CA LYS A 176 -2.56 -11.85 -21.53
C LYS A 176 -1.48 -10.82 -21.87
N PHE A 177 -1.22 -9.85 -20.97
CA PHE A 177 -0.14 -8.88 -21.11
C PHE A 177 1.12 -9.25 -20.33
N LYS A 178 1.21 -10.50 -19.81
CA LYS A 178 2.31 -10.98 -18.96
C LYS A 178 2.49 -10.14 -17.69
N ILE A 179 1.41 -9.59 -17.15
CA ILE A 179 1.39 -8.85 -15.88
C ILE A 179 0.79 -9.76 -14.82
N ARG A 180 1.58 -10.12 -13.82
CA ARG A 180 1.12 -10.87 -12.66
C ARG A 180 0.52 -9.93 -11.63
N VAL A 181 -0.58 -10.33 -10.98
CA VAL A 181 -1.20 -9.54 -9.90
C VAL A 181 -1.40 -10.45 -8.69
N ASN A 182 -0.85 -10.06 -7.54
CA ASN A 182 -0.90 -10.84 -6.31
C ASN A 182 -1.28 -9.97 -5.12
N ALA A 183 -1.97 -10.55 -4.14
CA ALA A 183 -2.19 -9.95 -2.84
C ALA A 183 -1.24 -10.57 -1.81
N ILE A 184 -0.65 -9.73 -0.95
CA ILE A 184 0.02 -10.17 0.27
C ILE A 184 -0.94 -9.88 1.42
N CYS A 185 -1.17 -10.89 2.27
CA CYS A 185 -2.08 -10.81 3.41
C CYS A 185 -1.30 -10.94 4.73
N PRO A 186 -0.58 -9.89 5.18
CA PRO A 186 0.18 -9.95 6.40
C PRO A 186 -0.72 -10.14 7.62
N GLY A 187 -0.22 -10.86 8.63
CA GLY A 187 -0.77 -10.88 9.98
C GLY A 187 -0.36 -9.64 10.77
N THR A 188 -0.09 -9.85 12.07
CA THR A 188 0.35 -8.77 12.96
C THR A 188 1.81 -8.38 12.68
N VAL A 189 2.01 -7.14 12.27
CA VAL A 189 3.34 -6.56 12.07
C VAL A 189 3.59 -5.50 13.13
N LYS A 190 4.67 -5.65 13.91
CA LYS A 190 5.06 -4.67 14.93
C LYS A 190 5.27 -3.28 14.32
N GLY A 191 4.81 -2.24 15.03
CA GLY A 191 4.96 -0.84 14.63
C GLY A 191 3.85 0.04 15.20
N ASP A 192 3.98 1.36 15.00
CA ASP A 192 3.08 2.38 15.55
C ASP A 192 1.61 2.14 15.21
N ARG A 193 1.35 1.64 14.01
CA ARG A 193 -0.01 1.31 13.56
C ARG A 193 -0.64 0.21 14.41
N MET A 194 0.09 -0.89 14.67
CA MET A 194 -0.41 -1.98 15.51
C MET A 194 -0.57 -1.52 16.96
N GLY A 195 0.34 -0.73 17.47
CA GLY A 195 0.20 -0.14 18.80
C GLY A 195 -1.05 0.74 18.96
N ARG A 196 -1.47 1.47 17.91
CA ARG A 196 -2.76 2.19 17.90
C ARG A 196 -3.94 1.24 17.92
N VAL A 197 -3.93 0.22 17.07
CA VAL A 197 -5.02 -0.78 17.01
C VAL A 197 -5.24 -1.47 18.35
N ILE A 198 -4.16 -1.88 19.01
CA ILE A 198 -4.21 -2.50 20.36
C ILE A 198 -4.80 -1.52 21.38
N ARG A 199 -4.35 -0.27 21.40
CA ARG A 199 -4.91 0.75 22.29
C ARG A 199 -6.39 0.98 22.09
N ASP A 200 -6.83 1.11 20.84
CA ASP A 200 -8.23 1.38 20.49
C ASP A 200 -9.13 0.19 20.87
N LYS A 201 -8.68 -1.06 20.62
CA LYS A 201 -9.39 -2.26 21.04
C LYS A 201 -9.46 -2.39 22.55
N ALA A 202 -8.35 -2.16 23.28
CA ALA A 202 -8.30 -2.19 24.74
C ALA A 202 -9.25 -1.16 25.36
N LYS A 203 -9.26 0.08 24.82
CA LYS A 203 -10.19 1.14 25.25
C LYS A 203 -11.66 0.78 25.00
N PHE A 204 -11.96 0.25 23.82
CA PHE A 204 -13.32 -0.14 23.46
C PHE A 204 -13.86 -1.27 24.33
N LEU A 205 -13.04 -2.29 24.59
CA LEU A 205 -13.41 -3.45 25.40
C LEU A 205 -13.25 -3.21 26.92
N LYS A 206 -12.67 -2.08 27.33
CA LYS A 206 -12.34 -1.75 28.73
C LYS A 206 -11.44 -2.81 29.41
N ILE A 207 -10.48 -3.34 28.68
CA ILE A 207 -9.50 -4.32 29.15
C ILE A 207 -8.07 -3.79 29.00
N SER A 208 -7.09 -4.49 29.57
CA SER A 208 -5.67 -4.09 29.46
C SER A 208 -5.14 -4.33 28.03
N LYS A 209 -4.13 -3.54 27.63
CA LYS A 209 -3.42 -3.77 26.35
C LYS A 209 -2.82 -5.17 26.28
N LYS A 210 -2.26 -5.66 27.41
CA LYS A 210 -1.67 -6.99 27.52
C LYS A 210 -2.70 -8.10 27.21
N ALA A 211 -3.95 -7.94 27.67
CA ALA A 211 -5.02 -8.87 27.35
C ALA A 211 -5.35 -8.90 25.84
N VAL A 212 -5.30 -7.73 25.17
CA VAL A 212 -5.50 -7.67 23.69
C VAL A 212 -4.32 -8.27 22.94
N GLU A 213 -3.10 -8.19 23.46
CA GLU A 213 -1.90 -8.74 22.82
C GLU A 213 -1.80 -10.26 22.95
N SER A 214 -2.49 -10.86 23.93
CA SER A 214 -2.51 -12.30 24.17
C SER A 214 -3.59 -13.06 23.37
N GLU A 215 -4.53 -12.34 22.72
CA GLU A 215 -5.51 -12.90 21.76
C GLU A 215 -4.88 -13.12 20.37
#